data_aa391da8e03d91d44c1cf30bacf1f00f
#
_entry.id   aa391da8e03d91d44c1cf30bacf1f00f
#
_cell.length_a   1.000
_cell.length_b   1.000
_cell.length_c   1.000
_cell.angle_alpha   90.00
_cell.angle_beta   90.00
_cell.angle_gamma   90.00
#
_symmetry.space_group_name_H-M   'P 1'
#
loop_
_entity.id
_entity.type
_entity.pdbx_description
1 polymer ?
#
loop_
_entity_poly.entity_id
_entity_poly.type
_entity_poly.pdbx_seq_one_letter_code
_entity_poly.pdbx_strand_id
1 'polypeptide(L)'
;MKNREDITNLLNPRSIGCELGVFKGDFSKVLLDSGKFDQLYLVDPFSGSIQSGDKNGNNIEVHDGESLFSSVSKRFEYVNNVFITRQRSHEFLSIFRDNFFDFIYIDTTHQYDQTVLELELSYKKIKNNGIIAGHDYHPQMFGEVVNAVQFFSKKYNLPFSLTTDDVLNTYIFLIQKQ
;
A
#
# COMPACT_ATOMS: atom_id res chain seq x y z
N MET A 1 -14.58 -2.48 10.00
CA MET A 1 -14.18 -1.98 8.67
C MET A 1 -14.61 -3.01 7.65
N LYS A 2 -15.36 -2.64 6.61
CA LYS A 2 -15.83 -3.62 5.62
C LYS A 2 -14.81 -3.82 4.50
N ASN A 3 -14.37 -2.76 3.86
CA ASN A 3 -13.48 -2.80 2.71
C ASN A 3 -12.31 -1.82 2.87
N ARG A 4 -11.41 -1.78 1.88
CA ARG A 4 -10.22 -0.92 1.90
C ARG A 4 -10.55 0.58 1.86
N GLU A 5 -11.68 0.97 1.31
CA GLU A 5 -12.09 2.38 1.26
C GLU A 5 -12.41 2.92 2.66
N ASP A 6 -12.92 2.07 3.55
CA ASP A 6 -13.23 2.43 4.92
C ASP A 6 -11.99 2.85 5.75
N ILE A 7 -10.77 2.50 5.29
CA ILE A 7 -9.52 2.92 5.95
C ILE A 7 -9.44 4.44 6.04
N THR A 8 -9.92 5.13 5.01
CA THR A 8 -9.87 6.60 4.95
C THR A 8 -10.66 7.27 6.08
N ASN A 9 -11.67 6.57 6.64
CA ASN A 9 -12.44 7.07 7.78
C ASN A 9 -11.63 7.11 9.09
N LEU A 10 -10.55 6.35 9.18
CA LEU A 10 -9.65 6.32 10.33
C LEU A 10 -8.58 7.42 10.30
N LEU A 11 -8.41 8.07 9.15
CA LEU A 11 -7.38 9.07 8.95
C LEU A 11 -7.83 10.44 9.46
N ASN A 12 -6.91 11.13 10.11
CA ASN A 12 -7.11 12.52 10.47
C ASN A 12 -7.02 13.41 9.21
N PRO A 13 -7.74 14.55 9.19
CA PRO A 13 -7.48 15.58 8.19
C PRO A 13 -6.03 16.06 8.23
N ARG A 14 -5.49 16.46 7.08
CA ARG A 14 -4.13 16.96 6.92
C ARG A 14 -3.04 15.93 7.16
N SER A 15 -3.34 14.65 6.91
CA SER A 15 -2.38 13.55 7.01
C SER A 15 -1.32 13.63 5.91
N ILE A 16 -0.13 13.12 6.22
CA ILE A 16 0.92 12.79 5.24
C ILE A 16 0.87 11.29 5.00
N GLY A 17 0.52 10.88 3.80
CA GLY A 17 0.37 9.48 3.44
C GLY A 17 1.34 9.00 2.37
N CYS A 18 1.50 7.68 2.31
CA CYS A 18 2.29 7.00 1.30
C CYS A 18 1.57 5.72 0.86
N GLU A 19 1.49 5.49 -0.45
CA GLU A 19 1.08 4.23 -1.06
C GLU A 19 2.31 3.59 -1.72
N LEU A 20 2.65 2.39 -1.29
CA LEU A 20 3.73 1.56 -1.83
C LEU A 20 3.12 0.48 -2.71
N GLY A 21 3.35 0.57 -4.03
CA GLY A 21 2.67 -0.20 -5.05
C GLY A 21 1.42 0.52 -5.55
N VAL A 22 1.55 1.22 -6.66
CA VAL A 22 0.52 2.12 -7.21
C VAL A 22 -0.22 1.47 -8.37
N PHE A 23 0.50 0.72 -9.19
CA PHE A 23 -0.02 0.09 -10.40
C PHE A 23 -0.74 1.10 -11.32
N LYS A 24 -2.08 1.00 -11.45
CA LYS A 24 -2.92 1.91 -12.28
C LYS A 24 -3.38 3.16 -11.51
N GLY A 25 -3.10 3.25 -10.21
CA GLY A 25 -3.49 4.37 -9.35
C GLY A 25 -4.97 4.39 -8.95
N ASP A 26 -5.65 3.23 -8.97
CA ASP A 26 -7.07 3.17 -8.63
C ASP A 26 -7.28 3.38 -7.14
N PHE A 27 -6.48 2.75 -6.30
CA PHE A 27 -6.56 2.98 -4.86
C PHE A 27 -6.00 4.35 -4.47
N SER A 28 -4.95 4.82 -5.16
CA SER A 28 -4.46 6.22 -5.03
C SER A 28 -5.59 7.23 -5.17
N LYS A 29 -6.49 7.01 -6.15
CA LYS A 29 -7.66 7.88 -6.38
C LYS A 29 -8.63 7.85 -5.20
N VAL A 30 -8.89 6.68 -4.62
CA VAL A 30 -9.73 6.53 -3.41
C VAL A 30 -9.11 7.30 -2.23
N LEU A 31 -7.81 7.13 -2.01
CA LEU A 31 -7.09 7.86 -0.96
C LEU A 31 -7.22 9.38 -1.16
N LEU A 32 -6.99 9.86 -2.37
CA LEU A 32 -7.08 11.27 -2.70
C LEU A 32 -8.49 11.83 -2.51
N ASP A 33 -9.51 11.12 -3.00
CA ASP A 33 -10.92 11.53 -2.91
C ASP A 33 -11.44 11.62 -1.47
N SER A 34 -10.77 10.95 -0.54
CA SER A 34 -11.09 11.08 0.89
C SER A 34 -10.90 12.51 1.43
N GLY A 35 -10.10 13.35 0.76
CA GLY A 35 -9.78 14.70 1.20
C GLY A 35 -8.97 14.76 2.50
N LYS A 36 -8.34 13.64 2.91
CA LYS A 36 -7.64 13.52 4.18
C LYS A 36 -6.16 13.93 4.12
N PHE A 37 -5.57 14.00 2.94
CA PHE A 37 -4.13 14.17 2.77
C PHE A 37 -3.72 15.59 2.40
N ASP A 38 -2.81 16.18 3.17
CA ASP A 38 -2.04 17.36 2.77
C ASP A 38 -0.92 16.98 1.79
N GLN A 39 -0.37 15.77 1.94
CA GLN A 39 0.63 15.19 1.04
C GLN A 39 0.37 13.69 0.89
N LEU A 40 0.30 13.23 -0.35
CA LEU A 40 0.17 11.81 -0.70
C LEU A 40 1.29 11.40 -1.64
N TYR A 41 2.15 10.51 -1.18
CA TYR A 41 3.25 9.95 -1.98
C TYR A 41 2.80 8.65 -2.62
N LEU A 42 2.94 8.56 -3.94
CA LEU A 42 2.64 7.39 -4.76
C LEU A 42 3.95 6.78 -5.24
N VAL A 43 4.28 5.61 -4.71
CA VAL A 43 5.60 4.99 -4.89
C VAL A 43 5.46 3.66 -5.60
N ASP A 44 6.03 3.56 -6.78
CA ASP A 44 6.06 2.33 -7.58
C ASP A 44 7.32 2.34 -8.45
N PRO A 45 8.06 1.25 -8.60
CA PRO A 45 9.17 1.18 -9.54
C PRO A 45 8.72 1.26 -11.00
N PHE A 46 7.42 1.03 -11.27
CA PHE A 46 6.85 0.97 -12.61
C PHE A 46 7.69 0.10 -13.54
N SER A 47 8.07 -1.07 -13.06
CA SER A 47 8.86 -2.04 -13.82
C SER A 47 8.04 -2.90 -14.78
N GLY A 48 6.74 -2.64 -14.84
CA GLY A 48 5.79 -3.47 -15.54
C GLY A 48 5.23 -4.59 -14.67
N SER A 49 4.13 -5.17 -15.09
CA SER A 49 3.49 -6.30 -14.42
C SER A 49 2.84 -7.25 -15.40
N ILE A 50 2.79 -8.50 -15.03
CA ILE A 50 2.03 -9.52 -15.73
C ILE A 50 0.92 -9.95 -14.77
N GLN A 51 -0.33 -9.61 -15.11
CA GLN A 51 -1.47 -10.19 -14.43
C GLN A 51 -1.82 -11.52 -15.07
N SER A 52 -1.74 -12.60 -14.30
CA SER A 52 -2.20 -13.90 -14.75
C SER A 52 -3.71 -13.84 -14.98
N GLY A 53 -4.14 -14.35 -16.12
CA GLY A 53 -5.55 -14.47 -16.47
C GLY A 53 -6.34 -15.42 -15.57
N ASP A 54 -7.55 -15.75 -16.01
CA ASP A 54 -8.41 -16.72 -15.32
C ASP A 54 -7.72 -18.07 -15.11
N LYS A 55 -8.36 -18.98 -14.37
CA LYS A 55 -7.84 -20.34 -14.08
C LYS A 55 -7.50 -21.18 -15.31
N ASN A 56 -7.90 -20.72 -16.50
CA ASN A 56 -7.63 -21.39 -17.79
C ASN A 56 -6.48 -20.74 -18.57
N GLY A 57 -5.78 -19.74 -17.99
CA GLY A 57 -4.67 -19.04 -18.64
C GLY A 57 -5.08 -18.05 -19.73
N ASN A 58 -6.38 -17.75 -19.84
CA ASN A 58 -6.89 -16.76 -20.77
C ASN A 58 -6.80 -15.35 -20.16
N ASN A 59 -6.55 -14.33 -20.98
CA ASN A 59 -6.45 -12.94 -20.57
C ASN A 59 -5.24 -12.58 -19.69
N ILE A 60 -4.04 -12.98 -20.13
CA ILE A 60 -2.79 -12.43 -19.57
C ILE A 60 -2.72 -10.96 -19.98
N GLU A 61 -2.88 -10.05 -19.02
CA GLU A 61 -2.57 -8.65 -19.24
C GLU A 61 -1.10 -8.40 -18.91
N VAL A 62 -0.35 -7.95 -19.91
CA VAL A 62 1.02 -7.46 -19.74
C VAL A 62 0.97 -5.93 -19.73
N HIS A 63 1.40 -5.34 -18.63
CA HIS A 63 1.49 -3.91 -18.49
C HIS A 63 2.95 -3.47 -18.63
N ASP A 64 3.20 -2.62 -19.63
CA ASP A 64 4.49 -1.96 -19.79
C ASP A 64 4.67 -0.87 -18.72
N GLY A 65 5.81 -0.88 -18.06
CA GLY A 65 6.08 0.01 -16.93
C GLY A 65 6.09 1.49 -17.31
N GLU A 66 6.55 1.83 -18.51
CA GLU A 66 6.55 3.22 -19.00
C GLU A 66 5.13 3.72 -19.27
N SER A 67 4.30 2.87 -19.85
CA SER A 67 2.88 3.16 -20.07
C SER A 67 2.12 3.33 -18.77
N LEU A 68 2.40 2.49 -17.74
CA LEU A 68 1.82 2.64 -16.42
C LEU A 68 2.22 3.96 -15.77
N PHE A 69 3.51 4.27 -15.74
CA PHE A 69 4.04 5.53 -15.19
C PHE A 69 3.43 6.75 -15.87
N SER A 70 3.39 6.76 -17.20
CA SER A 70 2.79 7.84 -17.99
C SER A 70 1.31 8.02 -17.70
N SER A 71 0.57 6.90 -17.59
CA SER A 71 -0.87 6.91 -17.29
C SER A 71 -1.15 7.47 -15.89
N VAL A 72 -0.42 7.00 -14.87
CA VAL A 72 -0.55 7.48 -13.49
C VAL A 72 -0.15 8.95 -13.39
N SER A 73 0.96 9.35 -14.03
CA SER A 73 1.41 10.75 -14.07
C SER A 73 0.34 11.66 -14.66
N LYS A 74 -0.25 11.26 -15.79
CA LYS A 74 -1.33 12.01 -16.43
C LYS A 74 -2.60 12.07 -15.57
N ARG A 75 -2.93 10.98 -14.88
CA ARG A 75 -4.13 10.89 -14.01
C ARG A 75 -4.09 11.92 -12.88
N PHE A 76 -2.91 12.22 -12.35
CA PHE A 76 -2.72 13.12 -11.21
C PHE A 76 -1.99 14.43 -11.58
N GLU A 77 -1.86 14.76 -12.86
CA GLU A 77 -1.09 15.89 -13.38
C GLU A 77 -1.42 17.24 -12.74
N TYR A 78 -2.69 17.46 -12.43
CA TYR A 78 -3.17 18.74 -11.86
C TYR A 78 -3.46 18.66 -10.36
N VAL A 79 -2.95 17.66 -9.67
CA VAL A 79 -3.18 17.45 -8.25
C VAL A 79 -1.95 17.88 -7.47
N ASN A 80 -2.00 19.04 -6.83
CA ASN A 80 -0.83 19.69 -6.22
C ASN A 80 -0.26 18.99 -4.98
N ASN A 81 -1.04 18.14 -4.32
CA ASN A 81 -0.66 17.43 -3.10
C ASN A 81 -0.31 15.96 -3.32
N VAL A 82 -0.17 15.53 -4.56
CA VAL A 82 0.27 14.17 -4.95
C VAL A 82 1.69 14.22 -5.49
N PHE A 83 2.54 13.31 -5.00
CA PHE A 83 3.95 13.19 -5.39
C PHE A 83 4.21 11.77 -5.90
N ILE A 84 4.37 11.62 -7.21
CA ILE A 84 4.61 10.33 -7.85
C ILE A 84 6.11 10.09 -7.92
N THR A 85 6.54 8.92 -7.46
CA THR A 85 7.96 8.55 -7.39
C THR A 85 8.20 7.19 -8.01
N ARG A 86 9.11 7.13 -8.99
CA ARG A 86 9.52 5.90 -9.66
C ARG A 86 10.71 5.28 -8.92
N GLN A 87 10.43 4.65 -7.77
CA GLN A 87 11.43 4.05 -6.89
C GLN A 87 10.90 2.76 -6.25
N ARG A 88 11.80 1.94 -5.74
CA ARG A 88 11.44 0.82 -4.87
C ARG A 88 11.01 1.35 -3.49
N SER A 89 10.06 0.69 -2.87
CA SER A 89 9.49 1.05 -1.58
C SER A 89 10.54 1.28 -0.47
N HIS A 90 11.50 0.37 -0.34
CA HIS A 90 12.54 0.46 0.69
C HIS A 90 13.54 1.61 0.44
N GLU A 91 13.88 1.89 -0.81
CA GLU A 91 14.72 3.03 -1.18
C GLU A 91 14.01 4.34 -0.83
N PHE A 92 12.74 4.45 -1.23
CA PHE A 92 11.92 5.62 -0.93
C PHE A 92 11.75 5.84 0.58
N LEU A 93 11.35 4.84 1.34
CA LEU A 93 11.17 4.99 2.79
C LEU A 93 12.46 5.38 3.51
N SER A 94 13.63 4.92 3.02
CA SER A 94 14.91 5.17 3.66
C SER A 94 15.32 6.64 3.70
N ILE A 95 14.84 7.47 2.77
CA ILE A 95 15.20 8.89 2.69
C ILE A 95 14.46 9.78 3.68
N PHE A 96 13.36 9.30 4.26
CA PHE A 96 12.59 10.08 5.23
C PHE A 96 13.10 9.87 6.66
N ARG A 97 12.93 10.90 7.48
CA ARG A 97 13.16 10.78 8.93
C ARG A 97 12.15 9.84 9.58
N ASP A 98 12.48 9.32 10.74
CA ASP A 98 11.55 8.52 11.52
C ASP A 98 10.35 9.37 11.99
N ASN A 99 9.21 8.73 12.17
CA ASN A 99 7.94 9.35 12.57
C ASN A 99 7.50 10.49 11.62
N PHE A 100 7.58 10.26 10.31
CA PHE A 100 7.22 11.26 9.30
C PHE A 100 5.78 11.09 8.79
N PHE A 101 5.36 9.86 8.48
CA PHE A 101 4.06 9.58 7.88
C PHE A 101 2.96 9.39 8.93
N ASP A 102 1.74 9.77 8.59
CA ASP A 102 0.52 9.45 9.33
C ASP A 102 -0.11 8.14 8.84
N PHE A 103 0.13 7.81 7.56
CA PHE A 103 -0.42 6.64 6.89
C PHE A 103 0.56 6.05 5.89
N ILE A 104 0.72 4.72 5.91
CA ILE A 104 1.47 3.97 4.90
C ILE A 104 0.63 2.78 4.47
N TYR A 105 0.42 2.63 3.16
CA TYR A 105 -0.27 1.51 2.55
C TYR A 105 0.71 0.67 1.74
N ILE A 106 0.67 -0.67 1.92
CA ILE A 106 1.61 -1.62 1.31
C ILE A 106 0.82 -2.54 0.37
N ASP A 107 1.11 -2.49 -0.93
CA ASP A 107 0.50 -3.31 -1.97
C ASP A 107 1.54 -3.60 -3.08
N THR A 108 2.59 -4.38 -2.74
CA THR A 108 3.77 -4.54 -3.58
C THR A 108 3.91 -5.98 -4.16
N THR A 109 5.03 -6.65 -3.92
CA THR A 109 5.36 -7.91 -4.59
C THR A 109 4.81 -9.17 -3.92
N HIS A 110 4.16 -9.08 -2.77
CA HIS A 110 3.57 -10.17 -1.98
C HIS A 110 4.57 -11.25 -1.50
N GLN A 111 5.89 -10.99 -1.58
CA GLN A 111 6.95 -11.87 -1.11
C GLN A 111 7.22 -11.62 0.37
N TYR A 112 7.46 -12.71 1.14
CA TYR A 112 7.67 -12.63 2.58
C TYR A 112 8.77 -11.64 2.98
N ASP A 113 9.97 -11.79 2.44
CA ASP A 113 11.12 -10.96 2.81
C ASP A 113 10.89 -9.47 2.47
N GLN A 114 10.28 -9.21 1.32
CA GLN A 114 9.97 -7.84 0.90
C GLN A 114 8.88 -7.23 1.80
N THR A 115 7.81 -7.97 2.09
CA THR A 115 6.74 -7.51 2.97
C THR A 115 7.25 -7.25 4.39
N VAL A 116 8.13 -8.13 4.93
CA VAL A 116 8.77 -7.91 6.24
C VAL A 116 9.62 -6.64 6.21
N LEU A 117 10.45 -6.44 5.19
CA LEU A 117 11.29 -5.24 5.06
C LEU A 117 10.45 -3.97 5.01
N GLU A 118 9.36 -3.98 4.25
CA GLU A 118 8.44 -2.83 4.13
C GLU A 118 7.72 -2.53 5.43
N LEU A 119 7.25 -3.55 6.15
CA LEU A 119 6.65 -3.38 7.47
C LEU A 119 7.64 -2.80 8.49
N GLU A 120 8.87 -3.31 8.52
CA GLU A 120 9.94 -2.82 9.41
C GLU A 120 10.31 -1.36 9.14
N LEU A 121 10.46 -0.99 7.88
CA LEU A 121 10.73 0.38 7.49
C LEU A 121 9.54 1.28 7.77
N SER A 122 8.34 0.84 7.41
CA SER A 122 7.11 1.58 7.68
C SER A 122 6.93 1.88 9.16
N TYR A 123 7.21 0.90 10.03
CA TYR A 123 7.11 1.09 11.47
C TYR A 123 8.04 2.15 12.03
N LYS A 124 9.24 2.29 11.45
CA LYS A 124 10.16 3.38 11.81
C LYS A 124 9.65 4.73 11.32
N LYS A 125 9.07 4.76 10.11
CA LYS A 125 8.68 6.00 9.42
C LYS A 125 7.29 6.49 9.80
N ILE A 126 6.43 5.63 10.32
CA ILE A 126 5.10 6.02 10.78
C ILE A 126 5.17 6.73 12.13
N LYS A 127 4.35 7.76 12.30
CA LYS A 127 4.18 8.48 13.59
C LYS A 127 3.51 7.60 14.63
N ASN A 128 3.63 7.96 15.90
CA ASN A 128 2.78 7.39 16.95
C ASN A 128 1.31 7.69 16.62
N ASN A 129 0.44 6.72 16.84
CA ASN A 129 -0.97 6.70 16.42
C ASN A 129 -1.18 6.68 14.90
N GLY A 130 -0.12 6.63 14.09
CA GLY A 130 -0.22 6.45 12.65
C GLY A 130 -0.59 5.02 12.26
N ILE A 131 -1.02 4.85 11.03
CA ILE A 131 -1.60 3.60 10.52
C ILE A 131 -0.72 3.03 9.42
N ILE A 132 -0.35 1.77 9.57
CA ILE A 132 0.19 0.93 8.50
C ILE A 132 -0.92 -0.02 8.07
N ALA A 133 -1.24 -0.03 6.79
CA ALA A 133 -2.19 -0.96 6.22
C ALA A 133 -1.62 -1.60 4.96
N GLY A 134 -2.21 -2.68 4.49
CA GLY A 134 -1.78 -3.28 3.23
C GLY A 134 -2.77 -4.31 2.73
N HIS A 135 -2.63 -4.66 1.46
CA HIS A 135 -3.51 -5.56 0.73
C HIS A 135 -3.08 -7.04 0.86
N ASP A 136 -3.85 -7.91 0.25
CA ASP A 136 -3.53 -9.33 0.00
C ASP A 136 -3.28 -10.20 1.24
N TYR A 137 -3.92 -9.87 2.37
CA TYR A 137 -3.94 -10.78 3.50
C TYR A 137 -4.90 -11.94 3.23
N HIS A 138 -4.43 -12.93 2.46
CA HIS A 138 -5.23 -14.08 2.05
C HIS A 138 -4.43 -15.40 2.19
N PRO A 139 -4.79 -16.29 3.13
CA PRO A 139 -3.97 -17.47 3.47
C PRO A 139 -3.70 -18.42 2.31
N GLN A 140 -4.67 -18.60 1.40
CA GLN A 140 -4.52 -19.55 0.30
C GLN A 140 -3.83 -18.96 -0.95
N MET A 141 -3.95 -17.63 -1.17
CA MET A 141 -3.39 -16.99 -2.35
C MET A 141 -2.07 -16.29 -2.06
N PHE A 142 -1.99 -15.62 -0.92
CA PHE A 142 -0.85 -14.78 -0.52
C PHE A 142 -0.34 -15.14 0.88
N GLY A 143 -0.10 -16.43 1.11
CA GLY A 143 0.37 -16.94 2.41
C GLY A 143 1.66 -16.27 2.91
N GLU A 144 2.50 -15.79 2.00
CA GLU A 144 3.72 -15.07 2.35
C GLU A 144 3.43 -13.72 3.01
N VAL A 145 2.44 -12.97 2.51
CA VAL A 145 1.96 -11.71 3.14
C VAL A 145 1.39 -12.00 4.52
N VAL A 146 0.57 -13.05 4.64
CA VAL A 146 0.00 -13.47 5.93
C VAL A 146 1.08 -13.77 6.95
N ASN A 147 2.08 -14.56 6.56
CA ASN A 147 3.20 -14.94 7.42
C ASN A 147 4.03 -13.71 7.84
N ALA A 148 4.29 -12.78 6.91
CA ALA A 148 5.03 -11.56 7.19
C ALA A 148 4.30 -10.66 8.21
N VAL A 149 2.99 -10.44 8.02
CA VAL A 149 2.17 -9.64 8.94
C VAL A 149 2.11 -10.28 10.33
N GLN A 150 1.91 -11.60 10.41
CA GLN A 150 1.89 -12.33 11.69
C GLN A 150 3.24 -12.29 12.39
N PHE A 151 4.33 -12.49 11.66
CA PHE A 151 5.69 -12.36 12.20
C PHE A 151 5.91 -10.96 12.78
N PHE A 152 5.59 -9.92 12.01
CA PHE A 152 5.76 -8.53 12.42
C PHE A 152 4.92 -8.19 13.66
N SER A 153 3.63 -8.54 13.65
CA SER A 153 2.71 -8.35 14.77
C SER A 153 3.24 -8.99 16.05
N LYS A 154 3.71 -10.23 15.97
CA LYS A 154 4.29 -10.95 17.12
C LYS A 154 5.60 -10.29 17.59
N LYS A 155 6.48 -9.91 16.69
CA LYS A 155 7.78 -9.30 17.02
C LYS A 155 7.63 -8.01 17.83
N TYR A 156 6.68 -7.17 17.45
CA TYR A 156 6.46 -5.86 18.08
C TYR A 156 5.31 -5.85 19.09
N ASN A 157 4.67 -7.00 19.34
CA ASN A 157 3.48 -7.11 20.17
C ASN A 157 2.37 -6.12 19.78
N LEU A 158 2.15 -5.97 18.47
CA LEU A 158 1.16 -5.07 17.90
C LEU A 158 -0.01 -5.88 17.36
N PRO A 159 -1.24 -5.68 17.88
CA PRO A 159 -2.41 -6.29 17.29
C PRO A 159 -2.66 -5.70 15.89
N PHE A 160 -3.23 -6.50 15.00
CA PHE A 160 -3.73 -6.04 13.72
C PHE A 160 -5.20 -6.39 13.54
N SER A 161 -5.89 -5.62 12.74
CA SER A 161 -7.28 -5.84 12.36
C SER A 161 -7.36 -6.17 10.87
N LEU A 162 -8.42 -6.88 10.48
CA LEU A 162 -8.70 -7.18 9.08
C LEU A 162 -10.03 -6.54 8.66
N THR A 163 -10.16 -6.25 7.38
CA THR A 163 -11.46 -5.94 6.78
C THR A 163 -12.34 -7.19 6.79
N THR A 164 -13.65 -7.01 6.77
CA THR A 164 -14.60 -8.15 6.85
C THR A 164 -15.21 -8.52 5.51
N ASP A 165 -15.10 -7.63 4.52
CA ASP A 165 -15.74 -7.80 3.22
C ASP A 165 -14.86 -7.11 2.18
N ASP A 166 -14.16 -7.90 1.37
CA ASP A 166 -13.40 -7.37 0.25
C ASP A 166 -13.69 -8.16 -1.02
N VAL A 167 -13.60 -7.49 -2.14
CA VAL A 167 -13.77 -8.08 -3.45
C VAL A 167 -12.68 -9.13 -3.63
N LEU A 168 -13.03 -10.38 -3.88
CA LEU A 168 -12.13 -11.54 -4.00
C LEU A 168 -11.66 -12.18 -2.68
N ASN A 169 -12.24 -11.85 -1.52
CA ASN A 169 -11.84 -12.36 -0.19
C ASN A 169 -10.35 -12.07 0.16
N THR A 170 -9.76 -11.04 -0.41
CA THR A 170 -8.47 -10.53 0.00
C THR A 170 -8.67 -9.46 1.05
N TYR A 171 -8.26 -9.75 2.27
CA TYR A 171 -8.45 -8.83 3.39
C TYR A 171 -7.34 -7.78 3.42
N ILE A 172 -7.69 -6.61 3.93
CA ILE A 172 -6.73 -5.57 4.29
C ILE A 172 -6.31 -5.79 5.73
N PHE A 173 -5.02 -5.84 5.99
CA PHE A 173 -4.50 -5.75 7.36
C PHE A 173 -4.30 -4.30 7.76
N LEU A 174 -4.48 -4.01 9.04
CA LEU A 174 -4.31 -2.68 9.61
C LEU A 174 -3.60 -2.79 10.97
N ILE A 175 -2.47 -2.10 11.09
CA ILE A 175 -1.65 -2.00 12.28
C ILE A 175 -1.59 -0.54 12.69
N GLN A 176 -1.92 -0.23 13.94
CA GLN A 176 -1.76 1.11 14.49
C GLN A 176 -0.56 1.13 15.44
N LYS A 177 0.40 2.03 15.18
CA LYS A 177 1.54 2.25 16.05
C LYS A 177 1.07 2.96 17.32
N GLN A 178 1.39 2.39 18.46
CA GLN A 178 1.11 2.97 19.78
C GLN A 178 2.19 3.96 20.20
#